data_9dad863f4f791bba1ff5d495c320bea2
#
_entry.id   9dad863f4f791bba1ff5d495c320bea2
#
_cell.length_a   1.000
_cell.length_b   1.000
_cell.length_c   1.000
_cell.angle_alpha   90.00
_cell.angle_beta   90.00
_cell.angle_gamma   90.00
#
_symmetry.space_group_name_H-M   'P 1'
#
loop_
_entity.id
_entity.type
_entity.pdbx_description
1 polymer ?
#
loop_
_entity_poly.entity_id
_entity_poly.type
_entity_poly.pdbx_seq_one_letter_code
_entity_poly.pdbx_strand_id
1 'polypeptide(L)'
;LKGQPLVRLADESVRAELRNQEAELASARADLAKARANADRARKVQGSGALSDEKINEYLIAEQTAVAGVEAAEASLESQKIKLTKTTILAADDGLITARSAQLGAVVSSGTELFRLIRQQRVEWQAEVSARYLSRIKEGLTATIVGPGDRRIKGAVRLVGPTVSTDTGRALVYVSLAAASRPPPGLYVTGQIELEITAALTVPETALVLRDGIAYVFTVDKDKRASRVRVETGRRNGSEVEILSGIDRSTDVVMTGGAFLSDKALIRLAGDALVQLGRESR
;
A
#
# COMPACT_ATOMS: atom_id res chain seq x y z
N LEU A 1 -10.44 -15.29 7.94
CA LEU A 1 -9.64 -16.00 6.93
C LEU A 1 -10.30 -15.92 5.57
N LYS A 2 -9.51 -16.01 4.50
CA LYS A 2 -10.00 -16.11 3.13
C LYS A 2 -10.99 -17.28 3.00
N GLY A 3 -12.13 -17.04 2.31
CA GLY A 3 -13.17 -18.05 2.16
C GLY A 3 -14.07 -18.27 3.38
N GLN A 4 -13.80 -17.59 4.49
CA GLN A 4 -14.69 -17.65 5.66
C GLN A 4 -16.03 -16.98 5.34
N PRO A 5 -17.18 -17.63 5.64
CA PRO A 5 -18.49 -17.02 5.43
C PRO A 5 -18.67 -15.81 6.36
N LEU A 6 -19.05 -14.69 5.78
CA LEU A 6 -19.30 -13.43 6.48
C LEU A 6 -20.79 -13.16 6.66
N VAL A 7 -21.58 -13.43 5.62
CA VAL A 7 -23.03 -13.23 5.61
C VAL A 7 -23.68 -14.33 4.80
N ARG A 8 -24.85 -14.74 5.25
CA ARG A 8 -25.80 -15.55 4.49
C ARG A 8 -27.05 -14.71 4.22
N LEU A 9 -27.37 -14.55 2.95
CA LEU A 9 -28.62 -13.94 2.51
C LEU A 9 -29.74 -15.00 2.56
N ALA A 10 -30.99 -14.53 2.63
CA ALA A 10 -32.15 -15.41 2.50
C ALA A 10 -32.10 -16.12 1.14
N ASP A 11 -32.12 -17.45 1.14
CA ASP A 11 -31.91 -18.27 -0.05
C ASP A 11 -33.10 -19.18 -0.41
N GLU A 12 -34.22 -19.07 0.32
CA GLU A 12 -35.38 -19.93 0.18
C GLU A 12 -35.97 -19.86 -1.24
N SER A 13 -36.13 -18.65 -1.79
CA SER A 13 -36.65 -18.45 -3.15
C SER A 13 -35.67 -18.96 -4.22
N VAL A 14 -34.36 -18.75 -4.00
CA VAL A 14 -33.32 -19.23 -4.91
C VAL A 14 -33.26 -20.74 -4.92
N ARG A 15 -33.45 -21.41 -3.77
CA ARG A 15 -33.53 -22.87 -3.66
C ARG A 15 -34.80 -23.43 -4.29
N ALA A 16 -35.92 -22.71 -4.19
CA ALA A 16 -37.15 -23.13 -4.86
C ALA A 16 -36.96 -23.09 -6.38
N GLU A 17 -36.38 -22.03 -6.90
CA GLU A 17 -36.10 -21.90 -8.33
C GLU A 17 -35.07 -22.94 -8.82
N LEU A 18 -34.07 -23.27 -8.00
CA LEU A 18 -33.10 -24.33 -8.30
C LEU A 18 -33.84 -25.68 -8.54
N ARG A 19 -34.78 -26.04 -7.65
CA ARG A 19 -35.59 -27.27 -7.83
C ARG A 19 -36.43 -27.24 -9.09
N ASN A 20 -36.96 -26.08 -9.48
CA ASN A 20 -37.69 -25.93 -10.74
C ASN A 20 -36.79 -26.22 -11.94
N GLN A 21 -35.55 -25.67 -11.94
CA GLN A 21 -34.60 -25.92 -13.01
C GLN A 21 -34.09 -27.39 -13.04
N GLU A 22 -33.98 -28.02 -11.91
CA GLU A 22 -33.67 -29.46 -11.79
C GLU A 22 -34.81 -30.32 -12.43
N ALA A 23 -36.07 -29.96 -12.21
CA ALA A 23 -37.21 -30.64 -12.79
C ALA A 23 -37.28 -30.41 -14.31
N GLU A 24 -36.98 -29.19 -14.78
CA GLU A 24 -36.94 -28.87 -16.22
C GLU A 24 -35.84 -29.66 -16.94
N LEU A 25 -34.66 -29.78 -16.35
CA LEU A 25 -33.58 -30.63 -16.86
C LEU A 25 -34.02 -32.12 -16.93
N ALA A 26 -34.72 -32.61 -15.89
CA ALA A 26 -35.23 -33.98 -15.89
C ALA A 26 -36.25 -34.20 -17.03
N SER A 27 -37.13 -33.23 -17.29
CA SER A 27 -38.07 -33.27 -18.41
C SER A 27 -37.35 -33.30 -19.77
N ALA A 28 -36.38 -32.36 -19.97
CA ALA A 28 -35.59 -32.30 -21.22
C ALA A 28 -34.83 -33.63 -21.49
N ARG A 29 -34.29 -34.25 -20.43
CA ARG A 29 -33.63 -35.55 -20.55
C ARG A 29 -34.58 -36.70 -20.92
N ALA A 30 -35.81 -36.67 -20.42
CA ALA A 30 -36.85 -37.65 -20.81
C ALA A 30 -37.23 -37.47 -22.26
N ASP A 31 -37.41 -36.23 -22.72
CA ASP A 31 -37.71 -35.95 -24.14
C ASP A 31 -36.55 -36.37 -25.04
N LEU A 32 -35.30 -36.14 -24.66
CA LEU A 32 -34.14 -36.63 -25.38
C LEU A 32 -34.11 -38.16 -25.44
N ALA A 33 -34.41 -38.85 -24.35
CA ALA A 33 -34.47 -40.31 -24.34
C ALA A 33 -35.53 -40.86 -25.33
N LYS A 34 -36.70 -40.22 -25.37
CA LYS A 34 -37.77 -40.53 -26.32
C LYS A 34 -37.34 -40.27 -27.79
N ALA A 35 -36.76 -39.10 -28.06
CA ALA A 35 -36.29 -38.73 -29.39
C ALA A 35 -35.18 -39.68 -29.88
N ARG A 36 -34.20 -40.00 -29.01
CA ARG A 36 -33.15 -41.00 -29.31
C ARG A 36 -33.71 -42.35 -29.65
N ALA A 37 -34.65 -42.89 -28.86
CA ALA A 37 -35.29 -44.17 -29.13
C ALA A 37 -36.03 -44.19 -30.47
N ASN A 38 -36.65 -43.07 -30.88
CA ASN A 38 -37.29 -42.95 -32.20
C ASN A 38 -36.25 -42.89 -33.33
N ALA A 39 -35.19 -42.04 -33.19
CA ALA A 39 -34.12 -41.93 -34.16
C ALA A 39 -33.38 -43.27 -34.36
N ASP A 40 -33.09 -43.99 -33.27
CA ASP A 40 -32.46 -45.31 -33.36
C ASP A 40 -33.30 -46.34 -34.08
N ARG A 41 -34.63 -46.35 -33.86
CA ARG A 41 -35.55 -47.20 -34.65
C ARG A 41 -35.56 -46.83 -36.12
N ALA A 42 -35.59 -45.52 -36.43
CA ALA A 42 -35.54 -45.02 -37.79
C ALA A 42 -34.26 -45.42 -38.53
N ARG A 43 -33.09 -45.27 -37.85
CA ARG A 43 -31.79 -45.70 -38.42
C ARG A 43 -31.74 -47.19 -38.74
N LYS A 44 -32.37 -48.07 -37.92
CA LYS A 44 -32.40 -49.52 -38.12
C LYS A 44 -33.22 -49.95 -39.34
N VAL A 45 -34.20 -49.14 -39.72
CA VAL A 45 -35.08 -49.45 -40.88
C VAL A 45 -34.76 -48.62 -42.11
N GLN A 46 -33.72 -47.80 -42.04
CA GLN A 46 -33.23 -46.98 -43.15
C GLN A 46 -32.86 -47.92 -44.35
N GLY A 47 -33.34 -47.62 -45.51
CA GLY A 47 -33.12 -48.45 -46.76
C GLY A 47 -33.98 -49.67 -46.88
N SER A 48 -34.82 -50.06 -45.89
CA SER A 48 -35.76 -51.19 -46.00
C SER A 48 -37.08 -50.81 -46.64
N GLY A 49 -37.36 -49.53 -46.90
CA GLY A 49 -38.63 -49.03 -47.39
C GLY A 49 -39.76 -48.98 -46.35
N ALA A 50 -39.49 -49.32 -45.09
CA ALA A 50 -40.46 -49.31 -43.98
C ALA A 50 -40.85 -47.92 -43.49
N LEU A 51 -39.97 -46.90 -43.70
CA LEU A 51 -40.22 -45.49 -43.43
C LEU A 51 -39.76 -44.66 -44.62
N SER A 52 -40.41 -43.51 -44.85
CA SER A 52 -39.95 -42.55 -45.84
C SER A 52 -38.70 -41.82 -45.35
N ASP A 53 -37.82 -41.37 -46.25
CA ASP A 53 -36.61 -40.60 -45.91
C ASP A 53 -36.98 -39.32 -45.20
N GLU A 54 -38.06 -38.67 -45.49
CA GLU A 54 -38.61 -37.51 -44.82
C GLU A 54 -38.87 -37.82 -43.35
N LYS A 55 -39.49 -38.93 -43.02
CA LYS A 55 -39.84 -39.36 -41.67
C LYS A 55 -38.58 -39.75 -40.88
N ILE A 56 -37.60 -40.35 -41.53
CA ILE A 56 -36.30 -40.63 -40.94
C ILE A 56 -35.61 -39.32 -40.55
N ASN A 57 -35.53 -38.33 -41.45
CA ASN A 57 -34.97 -37.02 -41.22
C ASN A 57 -35.68 -36.26 -40.08
N GLU A 58 -36.99 -36.32 -39.99
CA GLU A 58 -37.80 -35.77 -38.91
C GLU A 58 -37.33 -36.30 -37.55
N TYR A 59 -37.15 -37.60 -37.41
CA TYR A 59 -36.68 -38.21 -36.14
C TYR A 59 -35.25 -37.83 -35.81
N LEU A 60 -34.37 -37.72 -36.81
CA LEU A 60 -32.98 -37.27 -36.58
C LEU A 60 -32.91 -35.82 -36.16
N ILE A 61 -33.70 -34.94 -36.78
CA ILE A 61 -33.80 -33.53 -36.38
C ILE A 61 -34.39 -33.39 -34.97
N ALA A 62 -35.45 -34.20 -34.67
CA ALA A 62 -36.03 -34.20 -33.32
C ALA A 62 -35.03 -34.61 -32.23
N GLU A 63 -34.15 -35.58 -32.51
CA GLU A 63 -33.07 -35.94 -31.61
C GLU A 63 -32.09 -34.77 -31.40
N GLN A 64 -31.65 -34.12 -32.49
CA GLN A 64 -30.75 -32.97 -32.39
C GLN A 64 -31.38 -31.82 -31.61
N THR A 65 -32.66 -31.54 -31.86
CA THR A 65 -33.42 -30.52 -31.12
C THR A 65 -33.50 -30.85 -29.62
N ALA A 66 -33.77 -32.13 -29.30
CA ALA A 66 -33.82 -32.56 -27.90
C ALA A 66 -32.46 -32.51 -27.21
N VAL A 67 -31.35 -32.78 -27.92
CA VAL A 67 -29.97 -32.57 -27.40
C VAL A 67 -29.77 -31.10 -27.04
N ALA A 68 -30.06 -30.18 -27.95
CA ALA A 68 -29.97 -28.75 -27.70
C ALA A 68 -30.86 -28.30 -26.53
N GLY A 69 -32.05 -28.91 -26.36
CA GLY A 69 -32.94 -28.68 -25.23
C GLY A 69 -32.30 -29.04 -23.88
N VAL A 70 -31.62 -30.19 -23.81
CA VAL A 70 -30.88 -30.60 -22.59
C VAL A 70 -29.75 -29.64 -22.28
N GLU A 71 -28.97 -29.24 -23.30
CA GLU A 71 -27.87 -28.27 -23.10
C GLU A 71 -28.39 -26.93 -22.58
N ALA A 72 -29.51 -26.44 -23.09
CA ALA A 72 -30.15 -25.21 -22.63
C ALA A 72 -30.64 -25.34 -21.17
N ALA A 73 -31.24 -26.45 -20.79
CA ALA A 73 -31.68 -26.70 -19.42
C ALA A 73 -30.50 -26.86 -18.46
N GLU A 74 -29.39 -27.48 -18.87
CA GLU A 74 -28.17 -27.59 -18.11
C GLU A 74 -27.53 -26.19 -17.84
N ALA A 75 -27.47 -25.33 -18.85
CA ALA A 75 -26.99 -23.96 -18.73
C ALA A 75 -27.86 -23.13 -17.75
N SER A 76 -29.19 -23.31 -17.83
CA SER A 76 -30.12 -22.64 -16.90
C SER A 76 -29.93 -23.10 -15.46
N LEU A 77 -29.80 -24.41 -15.24
CA LEU A 77 -29.52 -24.98 -13.93
C LEU A 77 -28.18 -24.47 -13.35
N GLU A 78 -27.12 -24.42 -14.17
CA GLU A 78 -25.83 -23.91 -13.73
C GLU A 78 -25.91 -22.43 -13.34
N SER A 79 -26.62 -21.61 -14.12
CA SER A 79 -26.88 -20.20 -13.76
C SER A 79 -27.54 -20.08 -12.38
N GLN A 80 -28.51 -20.94 -12.08
CA GLN A 80 -29.22 -20.93 -10.81
C GLN A 80 -28.33 -21.39 -9.65
N LYS A 81 -27.46 -22.38 -9.87
CA LYS A 81 -26.44 -22.80 -8.88
C LYS A 81 -25.48 -21.67 -8.54
N ILE A 82 -25.04 -20.90 -9.54
CA ILE A 82 -24.19 -19.72 -9.33
C ILE A 82 -24.93 -18.68 -8.47
N LYS A 83 -26.22 -18.42 -8.72
CA LYS A 83 -27.00 -17.50 -7.89
C LYS A 83 -27.07 -17.98 -6.44
N LEU A 84 -27.30 -19.29 -6.22
CA LEU A 84 -27.31 -19.86 -4.88
C LEU A 84 -25.95 -19.69 -4.17
N THR A 85 -24.85 -19.95 -4.86
CA THR A 85 -23.51 -19.74 -4.29
C THR A 85 -23.30 -18.29 -3.85
N LYS A 86 -23.82 -17.32 -4.61
CA LYS A 86 -23.71 -15.88 -4.30
C LYS A 86 -24.58 -15.44 -3.12
N THR A 87 -25.51 -16.27 -2.61
CA THR A 87 -26.25 -15.95 -1.38
C THR A 87 -25.38 -16.05 -0.12
N THR A 88 -24.23 -16.72 -0.20
CA THR A 88 -23.25 -16.76 0.88
C THR A 88 -22.05 -15.90 0.48
N ILE A 89 -21.85 -14.80 1.20
CA ILE A 89 -20.75 -13.88 0.97
C ILE A 89 -19.56 -14.34 1.80
N LEU A 90 -18.47 -14.65 1.11
CA LEU A 90 -17.23 -15.11 1.71
C LEU A 90 -16.20 -13.99 1.80
N ALA A 91 -15.29 -14.08 2.77
CA ALA A 91 -14.14 -13.19 2.85
C ALA A 91 -13.25 -13.36 1.59
N ALA A 92 -13.02 -12.25 0.90
CA ALA A 92 -12.23 -12.24 -0.34
C ALA A 92 -10.74 -12.52 -0.10
N ASP A 93 -10.25 -12.21 1.11
CA ASP A 93 -8.85 -12.41 1.51
C ASP A 93 -8.72 -12.57 3.03
N ASP A 94 -7.54 -12.97 3.49
CA ASP A 94 -7.18 -12.89 4.90
C ASP A 94 -7.10 -11.44 5.33
N GLY A 95 -7.58 -11.13 6.54
CA GLY A 95 -7.54 -9.77 7.01
C GLY A 95 -8.34 -9.50 8.27
N LEU A 96 -8.54 -8.21 8.54
CA LEU A 96 -9.31 -7.72 9.67
C LEU A 96 -10.56 -6.98 9.19
N ILE A 97 -11.74 -7.37 9.68
CA ILE A 97 -12.97 -6.62 9.45
C ILE A 97 -12.94 -5.34 10.29
N THR A 98 -13.03 -4.19 9.64
CA THR A 98 -12.99 -2.88 10.30
C THR A 98 -14.35 -2.21 10.42
N ALA A 99 -15.30 -2.59 9.57
CA ALA A 99 -16.68 -2.14 9.66
C ALA A 99 -17.63 -3.26 9.22
N ARG A 100 -18.77 -3.33 9.89
CA ARG A 100 -19.89 -4.20 9.54
C ARG A 100 -21.14 -3.34 9.42
N SER A 101 -21.59 -3.14 8.19
CA SER A 101 -22.86 -2.44 7.89
C SER A 101 -24.02 -3.43 7.77
N ALA A 102 -23.73 -4.72 7.57
CA ALA A 102 -24.74 -5.77 7.50
C ALA A 102 -25.47 -5.94 8.83
N GLN A 103 -26.80 -5.87 8.81
CA GLN A 103 -27.68 -6.10 9.94
C GLN A 103 -28.58 -7.30 9.64
N LEU A 104 -28.91 -8.09 10.68
CA LEU A 104 -29.81 -9.21 10.55
C LEU A 104 -31.22 -8.71 10.16
N GLY A 105 -31.82 -9.32 9.16
CA GLY A 105 -33.14 -8.96 8.64
C GLY A 105 -33.19 -7.73 7.74
N ALA A 106 -32.07 -7.06 7.49
CA ALA A 106 -32.03 -5.93 6.57
C ALA A 106 -32.16 -6.39 5.11
N VAL A 107 -32.88 -5.62 4.32
CA VAL A 107 -32.93 -5.79 2.87
C VAL A 107 -31.75 -5.06 2.25
N VAL A 108 -30.96 -5.77 1.46
CA VAL A 108 -29.76 -5.23 0.80
C VAL A 108 -29.91 -5.29 -0.72
N SER A 109 -29.44 -4.24 -1.39
CA SER A 109 -29.40 -4.17 -2.85
C SER A 109 -27.99 -4.49 -3.36
N SER A 110 -27.89 -4.81 -4.65
CA SER A 110 -26.59 -4.96 -5.30
C SER A 110 -25.77 -3.66 -5.18
N GLY A 111 -24.51 -3.78 -4.78
CA GLY A 111 -23.63 -2.64 -4.55
C GLY A 111 -23.63 -2.09 -3.11
N THR A 112 -24.52 -2.57 -2.22
CA THR A 112 -24.50 -2.17 -0.81
C THR A 112 -23.25 -2.71 -0.12
N GLU A 113 -22.51 -1.83 0.57
CA GLU A 113 -21.36 -2.21 1.39
C GLU A 113 -21.87 -2.97 2.65
N LEU A 114 -21.44 -4.21 2.81
CA LEU A 114 -21.81 -5.05 3.95
C LEU A 114 -20.69 -5.15 4.99
N PHE A 115 -19.45 -5.20 4.51
CA PHE A 115 -18.25 -5.27 5.35
C PHE A 115 -17.13 -4.46 4.74
N ARG A 116 -16.26 -3.94 5.60
CA ARG A 116 -15.00 -3.35 5.19
C ARG A 116 -13.86 -4.21 5.74
N LEU A 117 -13.00 -4.69 4.84
CA LEU A 117 -11.89 -5.59 5.15
C LEU A 117 -10.55 -4.92 4.83
N ILE A 118 -9.64 -4.89 5.82
CA ILE A 118 -8.23 -4.59 5.57
C ILE A 118 -7.54 -5.90 5.24
N ARG A 119 -7.18 -6.05 3.96
CA ARG A 119 -6.52 -7.26 3.43
C ARG A 119 -5.12 -7.41 4.03
N GLN A 120 -4.78 -8.63 4.47
CA GLN A 120 -3.46 -8.99 5.03
C GLN A 120 -3.00 -8.04 6.14
N GLN A 121 -3.93 -7.33 6.75
CA GLN A 121 -3.65 -6.28 7.72
C GLN A 121 -2.62 -5.24 7.21
N ARG A 122 -2.55 -5.00 5.91
CA ARG A 122 -1.63 -4.01 5.33
C ARG A 122 -2.15 -2.61 5.57
N VAL A 123 -1.37 -1.85 6.31
CA VAL A 123 -1.56 -0.42 6.51
C VAL A 123 -0.35 0.29 5.91
N GLU A 124 -0.58 1.26 5.06
CA GLU A 124 0.45 2.06 4.42
C GLU A 124 0.26 3.52 4.79
N TRP A 125 1.36 4.24 4.93
CA TRP A 125 1.31 5.68 5.01
C TRP A 125 1.31 6.26 3.59
N GLN A 126 0.28 7.04 3.29
CA GLN A 126 0.20 7.81 2.06
C GLN A 126 0.80 9.19 2.35
N ALA A 127 2.05 9.38 1.98
CA ALA A 127 2.78 10.62 2.17
C ALA A 127 2.56 11.54 0.97
N GLU A 128 2.06 12.74 1.22
CA GLU A 128 2.03 13.79 0.20
C GLU A 128 3.37 14.51 0.14
N VAL A 129 4.09 14.36 -0.95
CA VAL A 129 5.44 14.90 -1.13
C VAL A 129 5.47 15.91 -2.28
N SER A 130 6.15 17.04 -2.08
CA SER A 130 6.30 18.04 -3.13
C SER A 130 7.03 17.46 -4.36
N ALA A 131 6.55 17.79 -5.55
CA ALA A 131 7.07 17.31 -6.84
C ALA A 131 8.59 17.52 -7.00
N ARG A 132 9.16 18.58 -6.42
CA ARG A 132 10.60 18.88 -6.47
C ARG A 132 11.50 17.77 -5.87
N TYR A 133 10.95 16.91 -5.02
CA TYR A 133 11.72 15.83 -4.38
C TYR A 133 11.53 14.47 -5.05
N LEU A 134 10.58 14.33 -6.01
CA LEU A 134 10.21 13.04 -6.59
C LEU A 134 11.38 12.35 -7.29
N SER A 135 12.23 13.10 -8.00
CA SER A 135 13.38 12.52 -8.68
C SER A 135 14.39 11.86 -7.73
N ARG A 136 14.36 12.24 -6.44
CA ARG A 136 15.25 11.74 -5.40
C ARG A 136 14.63 10.61 -4.58
N ILE A 137 13.29 10.46 -4.62
CA ILE A 137 12.60 9.40 -3.88
C ILE A 137 12.58 8.14 -4.74
N LYS A 138 13.12 7.06 -4.17
CA LYS A 138 13.16 5.74 -4.80
C LYS A 138 12.49 4.71 -3.90
N GLU A 139 12.04 3.62 -4.48
CA GLU A 139 11.56 2.47 -3.72
C GLU A 139 12.67 1.92 -2.83
N GLY A 140 12.32 1.45 -1.64
CA GLY A 140 13.23 0.94 -0.64
C GLY A 140 13.81 1.99 0.32
N LEU A 141 13.65 3.29 0.07
CA LEU A 141 14.11 4.32 1.00
C LEU A 141 13.42 4.20 2.36
N THR A 142 14.19 4.40 3.42
CA THR A 142 13.67 4.41 4.79
C THR A 142 12.76 5.61 5.00
N ALA A 143 11.65 5.36 5.65
CA ALA A 143 10.74 6.41 6.11
C ALA A 143 10.43 6.21 7.60
N THR A 144 10.26 7.31 8.31
CA THR A 144 9.87 7.30 9.73
C THR A 144 8.64 8.18 9.89
N ILE A 145 7.56 7.63 10.43
CA ILE A 145 6.36 8.39 10.79
C ILE A 145 6.28 8.58 12.30
N VAL A 146 5.64 9.66 12.71
CA VAL A 146 5.28 9.91 14.10
C VAL A 146 3.81 9.53 14.25
N GLY A 147 3.57 8.43 14.94
CA GLY A 147 2.24 7.94 15.26
C GLY A 147 1.70 8.52 16.58
N PRO A 148 0.51 8.08 17.02
CA PRO A 148 -0.06 8.50 18.29
C PRO A 148 0.88 8.28 19.47
N GLY A 149 0.96 9.28 20.37
CA GLY A 149 1.85 9.24 21.54
C GLY A 149 3.33 9.36 21.19
N ASP A 150 3.66 10.10 20.13
CA ASP A 150 5.03 10.37 19.65
C ASP A 150 5.85 9.10 19.31
N ARG A 151 5.16 7.99 19.08
CA ARG A 151 5.82 6.75 18.67
C ARG A 151 6.37 6.87 17.27
N ARG A 152 7.68 6.70 17.15
CA ARG A 152 8.37 6.62 15.85
C ARG A 152 8.19 5.23 15.24
N ILE A 153 7.60 5.17 14.07
CA ILE A 153 7.33 3.94 13.34
C ILE A 153 8.15 3.98 12.05
N LYS A 154 9.00 2.98 11.88
CA LYS A 154 9.81 2.84 10.66
C LYS A 154 9.01 2.13 9.57
N GLY A 155 9.26 2.55 8.35
CA GLY A 155 8.72 1.96 7.14
C GLY A 155 9.70 2.09 5.98
N ALA A 156 9.30 1.58 4.83
CA ALA A 156 10.06 1.70 3.59
C ALA A 156 9.14 2.18 2.46
N VAL A 157 9.66 3.04 1.60
CA VAL A 157 8.96 3.46 0.38
C VAL A 157 8.72 2.23 -0.49
N ARG A 158 7.45 1.94 -0.76
CA ARG A 158 7.04 0.82 -1.62
C ARG A 158 6.76 1.26 -3.05
N LEU A 159 6.17 2.44 -3.19
CA LEU A 159 5.78 2.95 -4.51
C LEU A 159 5.76 4.47 -4.49
N VAL A 160 6.30 5.06 -5.52
CA VAL A 160 6.15 6.49 -5.81
C VAL A 160 5.02 6.65 -6.82
N GLY A 161 3.97 7.38 -6.45
CA GLY A 161 2.82 7.61 -7.32
C GLY A 161 3.22 8.28 -8.62
N PRO A 162 2.68 7.85 -9.76
CA PRO A 162 3.08 8.35 -11.08
C PRO A 162 2.51 9.74 -11.41
N THR A 163 1.58 10.24 -10.59
CA THR A 163 0.86 11.48 -10.85
C THR A 163 1.14 12.52 -9.78
N VAL A 164 1.19 13.78 -10.21
CA VAL A 164 1.24 14.95 -9.34
C VAL A 164 -0.13 15.62 -9.38
N SER A 165 -0.69 15.92 -8.21
CA SER A 165 -1.93 16.69 -8.11
C SER A 165 -1.71 18.10 -8.65
N THR A 166 -2.54 18.53 -9.58
CA THR A 166 -2.51 19.88 -10.15
C THR A 166 -2.85 20.96 -9.13
N ASP A 167 -3.67 20.63 -8.15
CA ASP A 167 -4.15 21.57 -7.14
C ASP A 167 -3.11 21.86 -6.06
N THR A 168 -2.34 20.83 -5.68
CA THR A 168 -1.40 20.91 -4.55
C THR A 168 0.06 20.89 -4.97
N GLY A 169 0.39 20.51 -6.21
CA GLY A 169 1.77 20.29 -6.68
C GLY A 169 2.48 19.13 -5.95
N ARG A 170 1.70 18.21 -5.35
CA ARG A 170 2.23 17.08 -4.58
C ARG A 170 1.92 15.75 -5.25
N ALA A 171 2.77 14.79 -5.03
CA ALA A 171 2.55 13.39 -5.39
C ALA A 171 2.37 12.53 -4.16
N LEU A 172 1.65 11.42 -4.31
CA LEU A 172 1.51 10.41 -3.28
C LEU A 172 2.69 9.44 -3.32
N VAL A 173 3.30 9.24 -2.16
CA VAL A 173 4.30 8.21 -1.94
C VAL A 173 3.75 7.21 -0.93
N TYR A 174 3.75 5.95 -1.29
CA TYR A 174 3.22 4.87 -0.46
C TYR A 174 4.35 4.22 0.33
N VAL A 175 4.25 4.28 1.63
CA VAL A 175 5.24 3.71 2.56
C VAL A 175 4.63 2.53 3.29
N SER A 176 5.24 1.36 3.15
CA SER A 176 4.87 0.16 3.91
C SER A 176 5.36 0.27 5.34
N LEU A 177 4.47 0.00 6.30
CA LEU A 177 4.79 0.04 7.72
C LEU A 177 4.98 -1.38 8.28
N ALA A 178 5.89 -1.52 9.24
CA ALA A 178 6.14 -2.80 9.90
C ALA A 178 4.90 -3.32 10.64
N ALA A 179 4.63 -4.62 10.54
CA ALA A 179 3.42 -5.25 11.06
C ALA A 179 3.14 -4.99 12.54
N ALA A 180 4.18 -4.99 13.37
CA ALA A 180 4.07 -4.86 14.82
C ALA A 180 3.78 -3.43 15.31
N SER A 181 3.88 -2.43 14.44
CA SER A 181 3.83 -1.01 14.84
C SER A 181 2.79 -0.20 14.08
N ARG A 182 1.84 -0.86 13.42
CA ARG A 182 0.85 -0.20 12.56
C ARG A 182 -0.12 0.64 13.37
N PRO A 183 -0.28 1.93 13.05
CA PRO A 183 -1.34 2.73 13.62
C PRO A 183 -2.69 2.32 13.03
N PRO A 184 -3.81 2.63 13.70
CA PRO A 184 -5.13 2.47 13.11
C PRO A 184 -5.23 3.23 11.76
N PRO A 185 -5.86 2.64 10.74
CA PRO A 185 -6.04 3.32 9.47
C PRO A 185 -6.98 4.52 9.59
N GLY A 186 -6.76 5.52 8.74
CA GLY A 186 -7.54 6.77 8.75
C GLY A 186 -6.95 7.86 9.64
N LEU A 187 -5.85 7.61 10.35
CA LEU A 187 -5.15 8.64 11.12
C LEU A 187 -4.32 9.54 10.21
N TYR A 188 -4.40 10.84 10.47
CA TYR A 188 -3.41 11.78 9.93
C TYR A 188 -2.11 11.65 10.73
N VAL A 189 -1.02 11.42 10.01
CA VAL A 189 0.32 11.30 10.58
C VAL A 189 1.33 12.11 9.76
N THR A 190 2.36 12.60 10.41
CA THR A 190 3.50 13.24 9.75
C THR A 190 4.70 12.32 9.79
N GLY A 191 5.64 12.51 8.88
CA GLY A 191 6.86 11.69 8.85
C GLY A 191 7.93 12.27 7.95
N GLN A 192 9.04 11.55 7.88
CA GLN A 192 10.21 11.90 7.09
C GLN A 192 10.62 10.72 6.23
N ILE A 193 11.04 10.99 4.99
CA ILE A 193 11.65 10.01 4.09
C ILE A 193 13.12 10.39 3.99
N GLU A 194 13.99 9.45 4.28
CA GLU A 194 15.44 9.60 4.20
C GLU A 194 15.87 9.51 2.74
N LEU A 195 16.23 10.65 2.14
CA LEU A 195 16.56 10.69 0.70
C LEU A 195 17.95 10.17 0.41
N GLU A 196 18.92 10.55 1.26
CA GLU A 196 20.33 10.23 1.06
C GLU A 196 21.08 10.40 2.39
N ILE A 197 21.95 9.45 2.68
CA ILE A 197 22.91 9.54 3.79
C ILE A 197 24.28 9.76 3.15
N THR A 198 24.76 10.99 3.19
CA THR A 198 26.09 11.35 2.72
C THR A 198 26.94 11.80 3.89
N ALA A 199 28.19 11.34 3.92
CA ALA A 199 29.15 11.87 4.89
C ALA A 199 29.40 13.34 4.56
N ALA A 200 29.24 14.20 5.57
CA ALA A 200 29.46 15.63 5.44
C ALA A 200 30.34 16.11 6.59
N LEU A 201 31.13 17.16 6.34
CA LEU A 201 31.80 17.88 7.41
C LEU A 201 30.76 18.77 8.09
N THR A 202 30.53 18.58 9.38
CA THR A 202 29.56 19.38 10.14
C THR A 202 30.24 20.10 11.29
N VAL A 203 29.65 21.23 11.67
CA VAL A 203 29.98 21.95 12.91
C VAL A 203 28.68 22.25 13.66
N PRO A 204 28.69 22.30 14.99
CA PRO A 204 27.55 22.78 15.76
C PRO A 204 27.12 24.19 15.31
N GLU A 205 25.84 24.46 15.30
CA GLU A 205 25.33 25.81 14.95
C GLU A 205 25.93 26.92 15.81
N THR A 206 26.26 26.59 17.06
CA THR A 206 26.93 27.52 18.03
C THR A 206 28.36 27.94 17.61
N ALA A 207 29.00 27.16 16.73
CA ALA A 207 30.32 27.48 16.19
C ALA A 207 30.24 28.47 15.02
N LEU A 208 29.05 28.63 14.42
CA LEU A 208 28.86 29.56 13.29
C LEU A 208 28.63 30.99 13.80
N VAL A 209 29.34 31.92 13.20
CA VAL A 209 29.16 33.35 13.44
C VAL A 209 28.73 34.00 12.15
N LEU A 210 27.55 34.61 12.13
CA LEU A 210 27.04 35.36 10.99
C LEU A 210 27.39 36.84 11.18
N ARG A 211 28.11 37.40 10.18
CA ARG A 211 28.38 38.85 10.14
C ARG A 211 28.16 39.33 8.71
N ASP A 212 27.40 40.38 8.58
CA ASP A 212 27.08 41.00 7.27
C ASP A 212 26.55 39.98 6.21
N GLY A 213 25.76 38.99 6.66
CA GLY A 213 25.22 37.95 5.81
C GLY A 213 26.20 36.85 5.40
N ILE A 214 27.45 36.89 5.90
CA ILE A 214 28.49 35.90 5.60
C ILE A 214 28.71 35.03 6.83
N ALA A 215 28.79 33.70 6.61
CA ALA A 215 29.07 32.73 7.66
C ALA A 215 30.57 32.58 7.87
N TYR A 216 30.98 32.60 9.14
CA TYR A 216 32.35 32.40 9.58
C TYR A 216 32.40 31.34 10.67
N VAL A 217 33.52 30.66 10.78
CA VAL A 217 33.95 29.92 11.96
C VAL A 217 35.28 30.50 12.49
N PHE A 218 35.55 30.31 13.75
CA PHE A 218 36.86 30.63 14.29
C PHE A 218 37.66 29.36 14.45
N THR A 219 38.80 29.28 13.77
CA THR A 219 39.78 28.18 13.91
C THR A 219 40.80 28.54 14.96
N VAL A 220 41.43 27.54 15.57
CA VAL A 220 42.46 27.72 16.60
C VAL A 220 43.79 27.25 16.04
N ASP A 221 44.81 28.11 16.07
CA ASP A 221 46.17 27.73 15.69
C ASP A 221 46.95 27.14 16.88
N LYS A 222 48.20 26.71 16.63
CA LYS A 222 49.09 26.13 17.65
C LYS A 222 49.49 27.12 18.75
N ASP A 223 49.42 28.42 18.44
CA ASP A 223 49.74 29.50 19.35
C ASP A 223 48.52 29.99 20.15
N LYS A 224 47.42 29.22 20.13
CA LYS A 224 46.15 29.54 20.78
C LYS A 224 45.53 30.86 20.31
N ARG A 225 45.73 31.20 19.05
CA ARG A 225 45.08 32.36 18.45
C ARG A 225 43.88 31.92 17.61
N ALA A 226 42.81 32.69 17.72
CA ALA A 226 41.60 32.47 16.95
C ALA A 226 41.73 33.20 15.61
N SER A 227 41.59 32.48 14.53
CA SER A 227 41.57 33.03 13.16
C SER A 227 40.18 32.90 12.56
N ARG A 228 39.66 34.01 12.06
CA ARG A 228 38.35 34.03 11.43
C ARG A 228 38.42 33.44 10.01
N VAL A 229 37.72 32.37 9.74
CA VAL A 229 37.65 31.71 8.44
C VAL A 229 36.24 31.80 7.88
N ARG A 230 36.12 32.32 6.66
CA ARG A 230 34.84 32.31 5.92
C ARG A 230 34.51 30.89 5.49
N VAL A 231 33.25 30.48 5.70
CA VAL A 231 32.77 29.17 5.32
C VAL A 231 31.51 29.27 4.50
N GLU A 232 31.34 28.31 3.62
CA GLU A 232 30.07 28.08 2.92
C GLU A 232 29.29 26.98 3.65
N THR A 233 28.06 27.29 4.02
CA THR A 233 27.19 26.36 4.75
C THR A 233 26.27 25.64 3.81
N GLY A 234 26.04 24.34 4.08
CA GLY A 234 25.12 23.50 3.33
C GLY A 234 23.85 23.20 4.12
N ARG A 235 23.52 21.89 4.21
CA ARG A 235 22.33 21.38 4.87
C ARG A 235 22.43 21.52 6.39
N ARG A 236 21.26 21.61 7.05
CA ARG A 236 21.16 21.58 8.52
C ARG A 236 20.47 20.30 8.94
N ASN A 237 20.99 19.69 9.99
CA ASN A 237 20.41 18.50 10.62
C ASN A 237 20.42 18.65 12.15
N GLY A 238 19.27 19.00 12.71
CA GLY A 238 19.18 19.36 14.13
C GLY A 238 20.04 20.58 14.45
N SER A 239 20.97 20.43 15.40
CA SER A 239 21.94 21.45 15.82
C SER A 239 23.22 21.47 14.98
N GLU A 240 23.37 20.60 14.00
CA GLU A 240 24.55 20.49 13.15
C GLU A 240 24.33 21.17 11.81
N VAL A 241 25.35 21.88 11.33
CA VAL A 241 25.36 22.56 10.03
C VAL A 241 26.51 22.05 9.18
N GLU A 242 26.19 21.61 7.97
CA GLU A 242 27.16 21.15 6.98
C GLU A 242 28.05 22.31 6.50
N ILE A 243 29.34 22.06 6.41
CA ILE A 243 30.30 22.98 5.81
C ILE A 243 30.73 22.43 4.46
N LEU A 244 30.46 23.21 3.40
CA LEU A 244 30.79 22.84 2.03
C LEU A 244 32.21 23.24 1.64
N SER A 245 32.69 24.36 2.20
CA SER A 245 34.05 24.87 1.95
C SER A 245 34.51 25.78 3.06
N GLY A 246 35.83 25.98 3.19
CA GLY A 246 36.50 26.91 4.12
C GLY A 246 37.30 26.22 5.18
N ILE A 247 36.95 25.05 5.66
CA ILE A 247 37.69 24.22 6.63
C ILE A 247 37.75 22.77 6.19
N ASP A 248 38.67 22.02 6.76
CA ASP A 248 38.81 20.58 6.57
C ASP A 248 38.60 19.81 7.91
N ARG A 249 38.69 18.46 7.83
CA ARG A 249 38.43 17.57 8.96
C ARG A 249 39.48 17.67 10.09
N SER A 250 40.63 18.20 9.78
CA SER A 250 41.76 18.35 10.71
C SER A 250 41.78 19.73 11.41
N THR A 251 40.84 20.61 11.03
CA THR A 251 40.81 21.99 11.55
C THR A 251 40.08 22.04 12.88
N ASP A 252 40.79 22.54 13.93
CA ASP A 252 40.18 22.79 15.23
C ASP A 252 39.31 24.05 15.18
N VAL A 253 38.04 23.91 15.57
CA VAL A 253 37.03 24.98 15.48
C VAL A 253 36.54 25.34 16.89
N VAL A 254 36.38 26.63 17.14
CA VAL A 254 35.76 27.13 18.38
C VAL A 254 34.28 26.79 18.38
N MET A 255 33.84 25.89 19.27
CA MET A 255 32.47 25.41 19.34
C MET A 255 31.48 26.44 19.89
N THR A 256 31.94 27.27 20.86
CA THR A 256 31.09 28.28 21.54
C THR A 256 31.87 29.55 21.80
N GLY A 257 31.15 30.69 21.84
CA GLY A 257 31.79 31.99 22.15
C GLY A 257 32.43 32.69 20.96
N GLY A 258 32.37 32.10 19.74
CA GLY A 258 32.96 32.69 18.53
C GLY A 258 32.46 34.11 18.21
N ALA A 259 31.21 34.44 18.58
CA ALA A 259 30.62 35.75 18.33
C ALA A 259 31.38 36.91 19.02
N PHE A 260 32.05 36.60 20.13
CA PHE A 260 32.83 37.59 20.93
C PHE A 260 34.29 37.67 20.52
N LEU A 261 34.74 36.83 19.60
CA LEU A 261 36.15 36.82 19.17
C LEU A 261 36.40 37.82 18.05
N SER A 262 37.59 38.44 18.13
CA SER A 262 38.19 39.19 17.04
C SER A 262 39.21 38.32 16.31
N ASP A 263 39.50 38.64 15.06
CA ASP A 263 40.53 37.96 14.29
C ASP A 263 41.90 38.10 15.00
N LYS A 264 42.67 36.98 15.08
CA LYS A 264 43.97 36.87 15.79
C LYS A 264 43.92 37.06 17.31
N ALA A 265 42.71 37.04 17.91
CA ALA A 265 42.60 37.13 19.38
C ALA A 265 43.26 35.91 20.07
N LEU A 266 44.00 36.16 21.15
CA LEU A 266 44.51 35.09 21.98
C LEU A 266 43.35 34.51 22.79
N ILE A 267 43.18 33.20 22.74
CA ILE A 267 42.08 32.49 23.40
C ILE A 267 42.61 31.60 24.52
N ARG A 268 41.75 31.38 25.51
CA ARG A 268 41.97 30.39 26.57
C ARG A 268 40.98 29.24 26.36
N LEU A 269 41.47 28.02 26.23
CA LEU A 269 40.63 26.84 26.10
C LEU A 269 39.95 26.52 27.43
N ALA A 270 38.67 26.18 27.40
CA ALA A 270 37.91 25.92 28.63
C ALA A 270 38.47 24.74 29.45
N GLY A 271 39.18 23.80 28.83
CA GLY A 271 39.87 22.69 29.49
C GLY A 271 41.12 23.11 30.30
N ASP A 272 41.78 24.19 29.91
CA ASP A 272 43.00 24.67 30.61
C ASP A 272 42.67 25.28 32.00
N ALA A 273 41.44 25.71 32.24
CA ALA A 273 41.01 26.29 33.51
C ALA A 273 40.92 25.26 34.65
N LEU A 274 40.58 24.01 34.35
CA LEU A 274 40.45 22.93 35.33
C LEU A 274 41.84 22.43 35.82
N VAL A 275 42.87 22.52 34.99
CA VAL A 275 44.22 22.09 35.32
C VAL A 275 44.90 23.10 36.27
N GLN A 276 44.59 24.41 36.21
CA GLN A 276 45.14 25.41 37.08
C GLN A 276 44.47 25.44 38.48
N LEU A 277 43.16 25.21 38.55
CA LEU A 277 42.45 25.12 39.84
C LEU A 277 42.85 23.87 40.65
N GLY A 278 43.34 22.81 40.02
CA GLY A 278 43.88 21.62 40.68
C GLY A 278 45.32 21.75 41.16
N ARG A 279 46.06 22.85 40.80
CA ARG A 279 47.44 23.13 41.28
C ARG A 279 47.53 24.12 42.43
N GLU A 280 46.47 24.87 42.70
CA GLU A 280 46.42 25.79 43.82
C GLU A 280 45.82 25.22 45.13
N SER A 281 45.40 23.95 45.12
CA SER A 281 44.85 23.25 46.28
C SER A 281 45.72 22.06 46.73
N ARG A 282 47.05 22.30 46.87
CA ARG A 282 47.93 21.38 47.57
C ARG A 282 48.85 22.18 48.47
#